data_56975f3c027dad07525cd2024375744c
#
_entry.id   56975f3c027dad07525cd2024375744c
#
_cell.length_a   1.000
_cell.length_b   1.000
_cell.length_c   1.000
_cell.angle_alpha   90.00
_cell.angle_beta   90.00
_cell.angle_gamma   90.00
#
_symmetry.space_group_name_H-M   'P 1'
#
loop_
_entity.id
_entity.type
_entity.pdbx_description
1 polymer ?
#
loop_
_entity_poly.entity_id
_entity_poly.type
_entity_poly.pdbx_seq_one_letter_code
_entity_poly.pdbx_strand_id
1 'polypeptide(L)'
;MMKKAFVIAAAVLLIVSLSSCSGGSSGPVSSGGEESPSSSQPASIGDPSQSEASAQPEIPAQNGDVSINLPGDFFESDPDFDPSAYAQKQGFIGAAVNEDGSVTVTMTKERQQELLTDLREEIENAFEELAGGSATPYVTNITCDENFTHIVMEVEREAYEAAADMTPVTLGFSAMLYQKFSGQEPHCNITVKDAATGEAITNAVYPDAIGR
;
A
#
# COMPACT_ATOMS: atom_id res chain seq x y z
N MET A 1 19.99 10.18 23.26
CA MET A 1 18.58 10.06 22.89
C MET A 1 18.54 9.20 21.64
N MET A 2 18.21 7.92 21.74
CA MET A 2 18.10 7.00 20.60
C MET A 2 16.82 7.32 19.86
N LYS A 3 16.93 7.84 18.64
CA LYS A 3 15.80 7.98 17.72
C LYS A 3 15.28 6.57 17.43
N LYS A 4 14.07 6.27 17.86
CA LYS A 4 13.37 5.04 17.47
C LYS A 4 13.05 5.20 15.98
N ALA A 5 13.88 4.61 15.13
CA ALA A 5 13.66 4.53 13.69
C ALA A 5 12.32 3.82 13.47
N PHE A 6 11.37 4.53 12.91
CA PHE A 6 10.03 4.06 12.62
C PHE A 6 10.08 3.07 11.46
N VAL A 7 9.61 1.86 11.68
CA VAL A 7 9.63 0.76 10.71
C VAL A 7 8.38 0.80 9.79
N ILE A 8 7.89 1.98 9.44
CA ILE A 8 6.99 2.12 8.28
C ILE A 8 7.81 2.13 6.97
N ALA A 9 9.10 2.46 7.05
CA ALA A 9 10.05 2.40 5.93
C ALA A 9 10.21 1.01 5.28
N ALA A 10 9.77 -0.06 5.93
CA ALA A 10 9.91 -1.41 5.37
C ALA A 10 8.97 -1.69 4.18
N ALA A 11 7.86 -0.99 4.06
CA ALA A 11 6.94 -1.17 2.93
C ALA A 11 7.35 -0.36 1.68
N VAL A 12 8.07 0.74 1.86
CA VAL A 12 8.49 1.61 0.74
C VAL A 12 9.86 1.21 0.18
N LEU A 13 10.73 0.57 0.97
CA LEU A 13 12.12 0.23 0.61
C LEU A 13 12.32 -1.19 0.05
N LEU A 14 11.27 -2.05 0.00
CA LEU A 14 11.42 -3.44 -0.46
C LEU A 14 11.34 -3.63 -1.99
N ILE A 15 11.16 -2.58 -2.78
CA ILE A 15 11.03 -2.70 -4.25
C ILE A 15 12.36 -2.46 -5.00
N VAL A 16 13.45 -2.04 -4.33
CA VAL A 16 14.73 -1.74 -5.01
C VAL A 16 15.68 -2.96 -5.13
N SER A 17 15.32 -4.15 -4.60
CA SER A 17 16.23 -5.30 -4.56
C SER A 17 15.84 -6.48 -5.46
N LEU A 18 15.23 -6.27 -6.62
CA LEU A 18 15.02 -7.34 -7.61
C LEU A 18 15.79 -7.05 -8.88
N SER A 19 17.12 -7.07 -8.77
CA SER A 19 18.00 -7.28 -9.91
C SER A 19 18.72 -8.61 -9.75
N SER A 20 18.51 -9.47 -10.73
CA SER A 20 19.34 -10.62 -11.11
C SER A 20 19.10 -11.95 -10.37
N CYS A 21 18.39 -12.87 -11.02
CA CYS A 21 19.01 -14.13 -11.41
C CYS A 21 18.25 -14.79 -12.55
N SER A 22 18.94 -14.86 -13.66
CA SER A 22 18.66 -15.64 -14.87
C SER A 22 18.93 -17.14 -14.62
N GLY A 23 18.18 -17.99 -15.32
CA GLY A 23 18.52 -19.40 -15.58
C GLY A 23 17.45 -20.34 -15.06
N GLY A 24 16.64 -20.99 -15.86
CA GLY A 24 16.99 -21.89 -16.91
C GLY A 24 16.32 -23.22 -16.67
N SER A 25 15.52 -23.65 -17.64
CA SER A 25 15.34 -25.00 -18.15
C SER A 25 14.26 -25.95 -17.60
N SER A 26 13.26 -26.06 -18.40
CA SER A 26 12.72 -27.27 -19.10
C SER A 26 12.11 -28.43 -18.34
N GLY A 27 10.85 -28.70 -18.68
CA GLY A 27 10.43 -29.93 -19.29
C GLY A 27 9.41 -30.80 -18.54
N PRO A 28 8.67 -31.58 -19.27
CA PRO A 28 7.21 -31.67 -19.11
C PRO A 28 6.75 -33.09 -18.65
N VAL A 29 5.42 -33.30 -18.88
CA VAL A 29 4.63 -34.58 -18.90
C VAL A 29 3.73 -34.81 -17.70
N SER A 30 2.50 -34.78 -17.90
CA SER A 30 1.47 -35.53 -18.58
C SER A 30 0.60 -36.38 -17.66
N SER A 31 -0.69 -36.31 -17.93
CA SER A 31 -1.72 -37.38 -17.90
C SER A 31 -2.39 -37.71 -16.56
N GLY A 32 -3.70 -37.51 -16.46
CA GLY A 32 -4.72 -38.45 -16.84
C GLY A 32 -5.75 -38.68 -15.77
N GLY A 33 -7.03 -38.65 -16.18
CA GLY A 33 -8.13 -39.48 -15.81
C GLY A 33 -9.10 -38.90 -14.76
N GLU A 34 -10.25 -38.39 -15.18
CA GLU A 34 -11.59 -39.01 -15.25
C GLU A 34 -11.97 -39.79 -13.97
N GLU A 35 -13.09 -39.53 -13.35
CA GLU A 35 -14.50 -39.61 -13.66
C GLU A 35 -15.38 -39.07 -12.51
N SER A 36 -16.47 -38.44 -12.88
CA SER A 36 -17.71 -38.30 -12.06
C SER A 36 -18.57 -39.56 -12.30
N PRO A 37 -19.59 -39.97 -11.50
CA PRO A 37 -20.80 -39.18 -11.33
C PRO A 37 -21.65 -39.36 -10.05
N SER A 38 -22.50 -38.38 -9.83
CA SER A 38 -23.96 -38.48 -9.62
C SER A 38 -24.57 -38.95 -8.29
N SER A 39 -25.51 -38.10 -7.86
CA SER A 39 -26.86 -38.41 -7.39
C SER A 39 -27.14 -38.45 -5.90
N SER A 40 -27.87 -37.52 -5.38
CA SER A 40 -29.27 -37.50 -4.99
C SER A 40 -29.53 -36.63 -3.75
N GLN A 41 -30.33 -35.60 -3.91
CA GLN A 41 -31.20 -35.03 -2.86
C GLN A 41 -32.39 -35.99 -2.55
N PRO A 42 -33.15 -35.87 -1.42
CA PRO A 42 -33.86 -34.64 -1.04
C PRO A 42 -34.08 -34.36 0.47
N ALA A 43 -34.35 -33.06 0.73
CA ALA A 43 -35.29 -32.41 1.64
C ALA A 43 -35.48 -32.84 3.10
N SER A 44 -35.36 -31.90 4.03
CA SER A 44 -36.53 -31.38 4.80
C SER A 44 -36.14 -30.36 5.88
N ILE A 45 -36.64 -29.15 5.74
CA ILE A 45 -37.29 -28.24 6.71
C ILE A 45 -36.75 -28.17 8.14
N GLY A 46 -36.34 -26.92 8.52
CA GLY A 46 -36.18 -26.51 9.91
C GLY A 46 -35.50 -25.16 10.04
N ASP A 47 -36.23 -24.06 9.80
CA ASP A 47 -35.96 -22.74 10.38
C ASP A 47 -36.40 -22.79 11.86
N PRO A 48 -35.75 -22.08 12.83
CA PRO A 48 -35.59 -20.65 12.77
C PRO A 48 -34.25 -20.11 13.32
N SER A 49 -33.78 -19.03 12.67
CA SER A 49 -33.30 -17.80 13.31
C SER A 49 -32.56 -17.96 14.64
N GLN A 50 -31.24 -17.98 14.56
CA GLN A 50 -30.38 -17.21 15.48
C GLN A 50 -29.26 -16.64 14.64
N SER A 51 -29.41 -15.34 14.33
CA SER A 51 -28.35 -14.46 13.96
C SER A 51 -27.37 -14.41 15.15
N GLU A 52 -26.37 -15.28 15.16
CA GLU A 52 -25.18 -15.03 15.95
C GLU A 52 -24.45 -13.89 15.22
N ALA A 53 -24.72 -12.69 15.70
CA ALA A 53 -23.89 -11.54 15.43
C ALA A 53 -22.45 -11.94 15.85
N SER A 54 -21.60 -12.22 14.88
CA SER A 54 -20.15 -12.33 15.07
C SER A 54 -19.71 -11.02 15.70
N ALA A 55 -19.39 -11.08 16.99
CA ALA A 55 -18.89 -9.93 17.74
C ALA A 55 -17.52 -9.60 17.14
N GLN A 56 -17.47 -8.63 16.22
CA GLN A 56 -16.24 -7.92 15.92
C GLN A 56 -15.62 -7.47 17.24
N PRO A 57 -14.32 -7.62 17.45
CA PRO A 57 -13.65 -7.03 18.58
C PRO A 57 -13.76 -5.51 18.46
N GLU A 58 -14.78 -4.94 19.07
CA GLU A 58 -14.92 -3.49 19.18
C GLU A 58 -13.79 -2.97 20.07
N ILE A 59 -12.83 -2.29 19.46
CA ILE A 59 -11.85 -1.50 20.18
C ILE A 59 -12.62 -0.30 20.73
N PRO A 60 -12.74 -0.14 22.07
CA PRO A 60 -13.50 0.96 22.64
C PRO A 60 -12.80 2.28 22.36
N ALA A 61 -13.21 2.98 21.29
CA ALA A 61 -12.77 4.32 21.00
C ALA A 61 -13.29 5.27 22.10
N GLN A 62 -12.38 5.99 22.74
CA GLN A 62 -12.75 7.06 23.67
C GLN A 62 -13.04 8.34 22.87
N ASN A 63 -13.75 9.29 23.49
CA ASN A 63 -14.05 10.57 22.85
C ASN A 63 -12.75 11.29 22.42
N GLY A 64 -12.48 11.30 21.12
CA GLY A 64 -11.31 11.93 20.53
C GLY A 64 -10.36 10.99 19.80
N ASP A 65 -10.56 9.68 19.90
CA ASP A 65 -9.78 8.70 19.14
C ASP A 65 -10.18 8.68 17.66
N VAL A 66 -9.23 8.33 16.82
CA VAL A 66 -9.38 8.23 15.36
C VAL A 66 -9.30 6.77 14.94
N SER A 67 -10.29 6.30 14.19
CA SER A 67 -10.27 4.97 13.60
C SER A 67 -10.14 5.08 12.09
N ILE A 68 -9.20 4.32 11.51
CA ILE A 68 -8.88 4.34 10.09
C ILE A 68 -8.90 2.91 9.58
N ASN A 69 -9.60 2.69 8.47
CA ASN A 69 -9.64 1.40 7.79
C ASN A 69 -8.58 1.35 6.69
N LEU A 70 -7.64 0.42 6.82
CA LEU A 70 -6.56 0.16 5.86
C LEU A 70 -6.93 -1.06 5.00
N PRO A 71 -6.75 -1.01 3.67
CA PRO A 71 -6.95 -2.18 2.80
C PRO A 71 -6.10 -3.37 3.25
N GLY A 72 -6.66 -4.59 3.14
CA GLY A 72 -5.96 -5.82 3.51
C GLY A 72 -4.68 -6.06 2.73
N ASP A 73 -4.63 -5.62 1.47
CA ASP A 73 -3.47 -5.74 0.57
C ASP A 73 -2.17 -5.19 1.16
N PHE A 74 -2.26 -4.20 2.08
CA PHE A 74 -1.09 -3.70 2.80
C PHE A 74 -0.43 -4.74 3.72
N PHE A 75 -1.15 -5.78 4.08
CA PHE A 75 -0.72 -6.81 5.03
C PHE A 75 -0.54 -8.19 4.40
N GLU A 76 -0.91 -8.38 3.13
CA GLU A 76 -0.86 -9.68 2.43
C GLU A 76 0.55 -10.27 2.33
N SER A 77 1.58 -9.44 2.35
CA SER A 77 2.97 -9.90 2.31
C SER A 77 3.49 -10.47 3.63
N ASP A 78 2.72 -10.34 4.72
CA ASP A 78 3.06 -10.88 6.05
C ASP A 78 2.04 -11.96 6.45
N PRO A 79 2.32 -13.25 6.18
CA PRO A 79 1.41 -14.35 6.52
C PRO A 79 1.21 -14.54 8.02
N ASP A 80 2.10 -13.98 8.84
CA ASP A 80 2.06 -14.04 10.31
C ASP A 80 1.56 -12.72 10.91
N PHE A 81 0.85 -11.89 10.13
CA PHE A 81 0.36 -10.60 10.58
C PHE A 81 -0.50 -10.72 11.85
N ASP A 82 -0.01 -10.14 12.94
CA ASP A 82 -0.73 -10.01 14.21
C ASP A 82 -1.15 -8.54 14.42
N PRO A 83 -2.46 -8.25 14.34
CA PRO A 83 -2.95 -6.88 14.49
C PRO A 83 -2.63 -6.28 15.87
N SER A 84 -2.59 -7.09 16.94
CA SER A 84 -2.26 -6.62 18.27
C SER A 84 -0.78 -6.23 18.39
N ALA A 85 0.11 -7.08 17.87
CA ALA A 85 1.54 -6.79 17.81
C ALA A 85 1.82 -5.56 16.92
N TYR A 86 1.11 -5.45 15.80
CA TYR A 86 1.19 -4.29 14.92
C TYR A 86 0.79 -2.99 15.64
N ALA A 87 -0.38 -2.99 16.30
CA ALA A 87 -0.86 -1.84 17.06
C ALA A 87 0.14 -1.42 18.15
N GLN A 88 0.67 -2.37 18.92
CA GLN A 88 1.66 -2.09 19.96
C GLN A 88 2.94 -1.47 19.39
N LYS A 89 3.43 -2.01 18.27
CA LYS A 89 4.64 -1.53 17.60
C LYS A 89 4.48 -0.11 17.06
N GLN A 90 3.28 0.21 16.55
CA GLN A 90 2.95 1.51 15.99
C GLN A 90 2.49 2.55 17.02
N GLY A 91 2.30 2.15 18.30
CA GLY A 91 1.77 3.03 19.34
C GLY A 91 0.29 3.35 19.13
N PHE A 92 -0.46 2.45 18.48
CA PHE A 92 -1.90 2.55 18.34
C PHE A 92 -2.62 2.01 19.58
N ILE A 93 -3.85 2.45 19.79
CA ILE A 93 -4.73 1.93 20.86
C ILE A 93 -5.08 0.48 20.57
N GLY A 94 -5.31 0.16 19.28
CA GLY A 94 -5.59 -1.18 18.84
C GLY A 94 -5.65 -1.31 17.32
N ALA A 95 -5.67 -2.55 16.84
CA ALA A 95 -5.95 -2.91 15.46
C ALA A 95 -6.81 -4.17 15.43
N ALA A 96 -7.71 -4.27 14.44
CA ALA A 96 -8.58 -5.43 14.23
C ALA A 96 -8.71 -5.73 12.74
N VAL A 97 -8.67 -7.01 12.38
CA VAL A 97 -8.95 -7.48 11.03
C VAL A 97 -10.47 -7.58 10.86
N ASN A 98 -11.00 -6.97 9.82
CA ASN A 98 -12.41 -6.99 9.45
C ASN A 98 -12.74 -8.24 8.62
N GLU A 99 -14.04 -8.54 8.46
CA GLU A 99 -14.51 -9.70 7.67
C GLU A 99 -14.09 -9.65 6.20
N ASP A 100 -13.90 -8.46 5.64
CA ASP A 100 -13.44 -8.23 4.26
C ASP A 100 -11.90 -8.28 4.11
N GLY A 101 -11.19 -8.61 5.18
CA GLY A 101 -9.72 -8.65 5.21
C GLY A 101 -9.05 -7.31 5.43
N SER A 102 -9.79 -6.21 5.43
CA SER A 102 -9.24 -4.90 5.79
C SER A 102 -8.86 -4.84 7.28
N VAL A 103 -8.02 -3.87 7.66
CA VAL A 103 -7.57 -3.71 9.05
C VAL A 103 -7.99 -2.34 9.57
N THR A 104 -8.84 -2.32 10.57
CA THR A 104 -9.16 -1.09 11.29
C THR A 104 -8.12 -0.84 12.37
N VAL A 105 -7.45 0.31 12.31
CA VAL A 105 -6.53 0.80 13.35
C VAL A 105 -7.17 1.94 14.12
N THR A 106 -6.97 1.97 15.45
CA THR A 106 -7.48 3.02 16.33
C THR A 106 -6.32 3.65 17.07
N MET A 107 -6.25 4.98 17.07
CA MET A 107 -5.18 5.76 17.68
C MET A 107 -5.70 7.07 18.27
N THR A 108 -4.91 7.73 19.14
CA THR A 108 -5.22 9.08 19.59
C THR A 108 -4.97 10.10 18.46
N LYS A 109 -5.58 11.28 18.56
CA LYS A 109 -5.32 12.38 17.60
C LYS A 109 -3.87 12.83 17.62
N GLU A 110 -3.24 12.84 18.78
CA GLU A 110 -1.83 13.18 18.92
C GLU A 110 -0.96 12.18 18.14
N ARG A 111 -1.27 10.88 18.29
CA ARG A 111 -0.54 9.84 17.56
C ARG A 111 -0.76 9.92 16.04
N GLN A 112 -1.97 10.26 15.61
CA GLN A 112 -2.26 10.51 14.20
C GLN A 112 -1.41 11.67 13.65
N GLN A 113 -1.32 12.78 14.39
CA GLN A 113 -0.54 13.95 13.97
C GLN A 113 0.96 13.64 13.89
N GLU A 114 1.52 12.92 14.88
CA GLU A 114 2.90 12.44 14.84
C GLU A 114 3.14 11.57 13.61
N LEU A 115 2.26 10.59 13.37
CA LEU A 115 2.35 9.69 12.22
C LEU A 115 2.30 10.44 10.89
N LEU A 116 1.41 11.42 10.75
CA LEU A 116 1.32 12.23 9.54
C LEU A 116 2.57 13.09 9.31
N THR A 117 3.18 13.59 10.40
CA THR A 117 4.44 14.32 10.31
C THR A 117 5.58 13.40 9.86
N ASP A 118 5.69 12.22 10.48
CA ASP A 118 6.70 11.22 10.14
C ASP A 118 6.54 10.75 8.68
N LEU A 119 5.31 10.43 8.24
CA LEU A 119 5.01 10.01 6.86
C LEU A 119 5.37 11.10 5.84
N ARG A 120 5.05 12.36 6.14
CA ARG A 120 5.41 13.49 5.28
C ARG A 120 6.91 13.61 5.13
N GLU A 121 7.65 13.61 6.25
CA GLU A 121 9.11 13.67 6.24
C GLU A 121 9.72 12.50 5.45
N GLU A 122 9.18 11.29 5.60
CA GLU A 122 9.64 10.11 4.85
C GLU A 122 9.39 10.25 3.34
N ILE A 123 8.21 10.77 2.93
CA ILE A 123 7.89 10.99 1.51
C ILE A 123 8.80 12.08 0.91
N GLU A 124 8.98 13.20 1.61
CA GLU A 124 9.82 14.30 1.15
C GLU A 124 11.30 13.88 1.05
N ASN A 125 11.82 13.12 2.03
CA ASN A 125 13.17 12.53 1.98
C ASN A 125 13.31 11.55 0.80
N ALA A 126 12.28 10.73 0.52
CA ALA A 126 12.29 9.83 -0.62
C ALA A 126 12.34 10.60 -1.95
N PHE A 127 11.66 11.76 -2.06
CA PHE A 127 11.77 12.61 -3.24
C PHE A 127 13.21 13.12 -3.46
N GLU A 128 13.86 13.56 -2.37
CA GLU A 128 15.26 14.00 -2.44
C GLU A 128 16.23 12.88 -2.82
N GLU A 129 16.02 11.67 -2.28
CA GLU A 129 16.84 10.50 -2.60
C GLU A 129 16.64 10.01 -4.03
N LEU A 130 15.43 10.12 -4.57
CA LEU A 130 15.11 9.74 -5.95
C LEU A 130 15.65 10.78 -6.94
N ALA A 131 15.58 12.06 -6.62
CA ALA A 131 16.06 13.13 -7.50
C ALA A 131 17.60 13.13 -7.58
N GLY A 132 18.14 12.64 -8.71
CA GLY A 132 19.58 12.54 -8.94
C GLY A 132 20.26 11.40 -8.15
N GLY A 133 19.48 10.48 -7.56
CA GLY A 133 19.99 9.31 -6.87
C GLY A 133 20.65 8.30 -7.81
N SER A 134 21.54 7.48 -7.28
CA SER A 134 22.25 6.48 -8.10
C SER A 134 21.34 5.38 -8.66
N ALA A 135 20.21 5.13 -8.01
CA ALA A 135 19.20 4.15 -8.45
C ALA A 135 18.29 4.71 -9.57
N THR A 136 18.05 6.01 -9.54
CA THR A 136 17.14 6.72 -10.47
C THR A 136 17.84 7.96 -11.06
N PRO A 137 18.99 7.82 -11.73
CA PRO A 137 19.82 8.95 -12.18
C PRO A 137 19.10 9.84 -13.22
N TYR A 138 18.04 9.32 -13.83
CA TYR A 138 17.20 10.04 -14.80
C TYR A 138 16.13 10.92 -14.13
N VAL A 139 15.84 10.75 -12.85
CA VAL A 139 14.91 11.63 -12.11
C VAL A 139 15.66 12.89 -11.71
N THR A 140 15.25 14.02 -12.25
CA THR A 140 15.91 15.32 -12.00
C THR A 140 15.25 16.12 -10.91
N ASN A 141 13.93 15.97 -10.74
CA ASN A 141 13.16 16.70 -9.74
C ASN A 141 11.83 16.00 -9.44
N ILE A 142 11.33 16.14 -8.21
CA ILE A 142 9.98 15.71 -7.82
C ILE A 142 9.35 16.83 -7.01
N THR A 143 8.14 17.21 -7.35
CA THR A 143 7.35 18.21 -6.63
C THR A 143 5.95 17.70 -6.35
N CYS A 144 5.31 18.20 -5.30
CA CYS A 144 3.97 17.80 -4.91
C CYS A 144 3.19 18.98 -4.32
N ASP A 145 1.88 18.80 -4.17
CA ASP A 145 1.05 19.66 -3.35
C ASP A 145 1.06 19.22 -1.87
N GLU A 146 0.44 20.01 -1.01
CA GLU A 146 0.44 19.80 0.44
C GLU A 146 -0.15 18.45 0.87
N ASN A 147 -1.10 17.92 0.11
CA ASN A 147 -1.82 16.66 0.43
C ASN A 147 -1.41 15.49 -0.46
N PHE A 148 -0.34 15.64 -1.24
CA PHE A 148 0.14 14.64 -2.20
C PHE A 148 -0.94 14.18 -3.20
N THR A 149 -1.89 15.07 -3.55
CA THR A 149 -2.92 14.77 -4.54
C THR A 149 -2.40 14.93 -5.97
N HIS A 150 -1.34 15.74 -6.13
CA HIS A 150 -0.65 15.94 -7.40
C HIS A 150 0.86 15.85 -7.17
N ILE A 151 1.48 14.90 -7.84
CA ILE A 151 2.94 14.74 -7.85
C ILE A 151 3.42 14.91 -9.28
N VAL A 152 4.45 15.73 -9.47
CA VAL A 152 5.13 15.90 -10.76
C VAL A 152 6.55 15.39 -10.63
N MET A 153 6.91 14.43 -11.46
CA MET A 153 8.25 13.87 -11.57
C MET A 153 8.87 14.34 -12.90
N GLU A 154 9.96 15.08 -12.83
CA GLU A 154 10.72 15.53 -14.00
C GLU A 154 11.87 14.57 -14.25
N VAL A 155 11.98 14.10 -15.50
CA VAL A 155 12.94 13.05 -15.86
C VAL A 155 13.69 13.39 -17.15
N GLU A 156 14.86 12.78 -17.32
CA GLU A 156 15.52 12.66 -18.61
C GLU A 156 14.79 11.56 -19.40
N ARG A 157 14.10 11.96 -20.50
CA ARG A 157 13.14 11.13 -21.22
C ARG A 157 13.70 9.79 -21.70
N GLU A 158 14.83 9.81 -22.40
CA GLU A 158 15.38 8.59 -23.02
C GLU A 158 15.77 7.56 -21.98
N ALA A 159 16.39 7.99 -20.89
CA ALA A 159 16.79 7.10 -19.81
C ALA A 159 15.60 6.58 -18.99
N TYR A 160 14.57 7.40 -18.77
CA TYR A 160 13.33 7.00 -18.12
C TYR A 160 12.59 5.93 -18.93
N GLU A 161 12.40 6.14 -20.25
CA GLU A 161 11.71 5.19 -21.11
C GLU A 161 12.45 3.83 -21.22
N ALA A 162 13.78 3.85 -21.06
CA ALA A 162 14.60 2.64 -21.04
C ALA A 162 14.59 1.90 -19.68
N ALA A 163 14.22 2.57 -18.61
CA ALA A 163 14.40 2.04 -17.24
C ALA A 163 13.29 1.09 -16.75
N ALA A 164 12.14 1.00 -17.43
CA ALA A 164 10.95 0.27 -16.96
C ALA A 164 10.62 0.62 -15.48
N ASP A 165 10.54 1.91 -15.19
CA ASP A 165 10.52 2.47 -13.84
C ASP A 165 9.20 2.29 -13.12
N MET A 166 9.25 1.79 -11.87
CA MET A 166 8.10 1.65 -10.98
C MET A 166 7.99 2.78 -9.94
N THR A 167 8.87 3.78 -10.00
CA THR A 167 8.85 4.93 -9.07
C THR A 167 7.48 5.61 -8.98
N PRO A 168 6.75 5.89 -10.09
CA PRO A 168 5.43 6.49 -9.99
C PRO A 168 4.42 5.64 -9.20
N VAL A 169 4.49 4.32 -9.29
CA VAL A 169 3.64 3.41 -8.52
C VAL A 169 3.96 3.52 -7.03
N THR A 170 5.24 3.50 -6.66
CA THR A 170 5.70 3.62 -5.27
C THR A 170 5.27 4.96 -4.66
N LEU A 171 5.45 6.06 -5.40
CA LEU A 171 5.02 7.39 -4.97
C LEU A 171 3.49 7.46 -4.79
N GLY A 172 2.73 6.84 -5.70
CA GLY A 172 1.27 6.75 -5.59
C GLY A 172 0.83 6.02 -4.32
N PHE A 173 1.45 4.90 -3.99
CA PHE A 173 1.16 4.17 -2.74
C PHE A 173 1.47 5.00 -1.51
N SER A 174 2.62 5.67 -1.46
CA SER A 174 3.01 6.52 -0.32
C SER A 174 2.04 7.68 -0.12
N ALA A 175 1.63 8.33 -1.21
CA ALA A 175 0.63 9.40 -1.19
C ALA A 175 -0.72 8.90 -0.68
N MET A 176 -1.21 7.77 -1.18
CA MET A 176 -2.48 7.18 -0.74
C MET A 176 -2.46 6.78 0.73
N LEU A 177 -1.35 6.26 1.23
CA LEU A 177 -1.18 5.91 2.64
C LEU A 177 -1.26 7.15 3.53
N TYR A 178 -0.54 8.22 3.16
CA TYR A 178 -0.64 9.51 3.86
C TYR A 178 -2.08 10.01 3.90
N GLN A 179 -2.78 10.00 2.76
CA GLN A 179 -4.16 10.45 2.65
C GLN A 179 -5.12 9.60 3.51
N LYS A 180 -4.94 8.27 3.54
CA LYS A 180 -5.73 7.40 4.42
C LYS A 180 -5.55 7.76 5.89
N PHE A 181 -4.31 7.95 6.34
CA PHE A 181 -4.04 8.34 7.72
C PHE A 181 -4.50 9.77 8.04
N SER A 182 -4.60 10.66 7.05
CA SER A 182 -5.18 11.99 7.22
C SER A 182 -6.72 12.00 7.20
N GLY A 183 -7.35 10.85 6.97
CA GLY A 183 -8.81 10.71 6.86
C GLY A 183 -9.38 11.16 5.52
N GLN A 184 -8.54 11.27 4.50
CA GLN A 184 -8.94 11.60 3.14
C GLN A 184 -9.19 10.33 2.31
N GLU A 185 -10.02 10.44 1.29
CA GLU A 185 -10.13 9.39 0.27
C GLU A 185 -8.86 9.40 -0.59
N PRO A 186 -8.24 8.24 -0.83
CA PRO A 186 -7.04 8.14 -1.65
C PRO A 186 -7.29 8.62 -3.07
N HIS A 187 -6.55 9.64 -3.46
CA HIS A 187 -6.54 10.15 -4.83
C HIS A 187 -5.22 10.85 -5.11
N CYS A 188 -4.39 10.28 -5.97
CA CYS A 188 -3.12 10.88 -6.34
C CYS A 188 -2.95 10.87 -7.87
N ASN A 189 -2.71 12.02 -8.45
CA ASN A 189 -2.36 12.15 -9.86
C ASN A 189 -0.86 12.35 -9.98
N ILE A 190 -0.18 11.42 -10.65
CA ILE A 190 1.26 11.52 -10.90
C ILE A 190 1.49 11.82 -12.38
N THR A 191 2.14 12.94 -12.64
CA THR A 191 2.54 13.34 -13.99
C THR A 191 4.06 13.22 -14.11
N VAL A 192 4.53 12.39 -15.03
CA VAL A 192 5.94 12.34 -15.43
C VAL A 192 6.16 13.27 -16.61
N LYS A 193 7.12 14.19 -16.51
CA LYS A 193 7.46 15.18 -17.51
C LYS A 193 8.90 15.06 -17.98
N ASP A 194 9.12 15.36 -19.22
CA ASP A 194 10.44 15.58 -19.76
C ASP A 194 11.04 16.86 -19.17
N ALA A 195 12.16 16.75 -18.48
CA ALA A 195 12.83 17.88 -17.84
C ALA A 195 13.34 18.94 -18.85
N ALA A 196 13.64 18.54 -20.09
CA ALA A 196 14.15 19.45 -21.10
C ALA A 196 13.04 20.27 -21.79
N THR A 197 11.87 19.69 -21.99
CA THR A 197 10.77 20.29 -22.76
C THR A 197 9.56 20.69 -21.92
N GLY A 198 9.41 20.09 -20.71
CA GLY A 198 8.23 20.24 -19.87
C GLY A 198 6.99 19.46 -20.36
N GLU A 199 7.11 18.71 -21.47
CA GLU A 199 6.03 17.89 -21.99
C GLU A 199 5.73 16.70 -21.09
N ALA A 200 4.44 16.38 -20.90
CA ALA A 200 4.05 15.16 -20.20
C ALA A 200 4.41 13.91 -21.01
N ILE A 201 5.14 12.99 -20.39
CA ILE A 201 5.46 11.66 -20.94
C ILE A 201 4.34 10.70 -20.57
N THR A 202 3.93 10.69 -19.30
CA THR A 202 2.84 9.87 -18.79
C THR A 202 2.09 10.56 -17.66
N ASN A 203 0.85 10.12 -17.46
CA ASN A 203 0.00 10.57 -16.37
C ASN A 203 -0.75 9.35 -15.83
N ALA A 204 -0.71 9.16 -14.53
CA ALA A 204 -1.39 8.07 -13.83
C ALA A 204 -2.20 8.61 -12.65
N VAL A 205 -3.44 8.15 -12.52
CA VAL A 205 -4.30 8.46 -11.37
C VAL A 205 -4.41 7.23 -10.50
N TYR A 206 -4.05 7.36 -9.24
CA TYR A 206 -4.12 6.29 -8.24
C TYR A 206 -5.35 6.49 -7.35
N PRO A 207 -6.08 5.41 -6.99
CA PRO A 207 -5.73 3.99 -7.17
C PRO A 207 -6.04 3.39 -8.56
N ASP A 208 -6.72 4.09 -9.47
CA ASP A 208 -7.22 3.54 -10.74
C ASP A 208 -6.13 2.89 -11.62
N ALA A 209 -4.91 3.40 -11.53
CA ALA A 209 -3.77 2.90 -12.32
C ALA A 209 -3.24 1.54 -11.84
N ILE A 210 -3.57 1.09 -10.61
CA ILE A 210 -3.11 -0.19 -10.06
C ILE A 210 -3.99 -1.35 -10.52
N GLY A 211 -5.25 -1.09 -10.83
CA GLY A 211 -6.25 -2.11 -11.20
C GLY A 211 -6.34 -2.47 -12.69
N ARG A 212 -5.35 -2.09 -13.51
CA ARG A 212 -5.36 -2.32 -14.97
C ARG A 212 -4.31 -3.30 -15.43
#